data_bf44bfe264d0846c61e85105a1ea8367
#
_entry.id   bf44bfe264d0846c61e85105a1ea8367
#
_cell.length_a   1.000
_cell.length_b   1.000
_cell.length_c   1.000
_cell.angle_alpha   90.00
_cell.angle_beta   90.00
_cell.angle_gamma   90.00
#
_symmetry.space_group_name_H-M   'P 1'
#
loop_
_entity.id
_entity.type
_entity.pdbx_description
1 polymer ?
#
loop_
_entity_poly.entity_id
_entity_poly.type
_entity_poly.pdbx_seq_one_letter_code
_entity_poly.pdbx_strand_id
1 'polypeptide(L)'
;MATYTRQSSFSDGDTITAALFNNEFNQLVNAFNASSGHTHDGSTAGDGGPISNLFSNALVFGTNANTDVAITFNATTNDGVLTWMEDEDYFKFSDDLLIDS
;
A
#
# COMPACT_ATOMS: atom_id res chain seq x y z
N MET A 1 8.15 -1.21 8.30
CA MET A 1 7.54 -0.15 7.50
C MET A 1 8.25 1.16 7.77
N ALA A 2 8.70 1.84 6.72
CA ALA A 2 9.40 3.11 6.86
C ALA A 2 8.44 4.27 6.62
N THR A 3 8.30 5.14 7.61
CA THR A 3 7.59 6.41 7.47
C THR A 3 8.61 7.52 7.18
N TYR A 4 8.19 8.60 6.57
CA TYR A 4 9.04 9.77 6.47
C TYR A 4 9.09 10.49 7.82
N THR A 5 10.28 10.54 8.41
CA THR A 5 10.51 11.28 9.65
C THR A 5 11.55 12.36 9.38
N ARG A 6 11.17 13.61 9.61
CA ARG A 6 12.09 14.74 9.46
C ARG A 6 13.26 14.61 10.42
N GLN A 7 14.49 14.65 9.90
CA GLN A 7 15.71 14.48 10.69
C GLN A 7 16.24 15.80 11.22
N SER A 8 16.03 16.89 10.50
CA SER A 8 16.60 18.20 10.86
C SER A 8 15.61 19.31 10.59
N SER A 9 15.71 20.37 11.36
CA SER A 9 15.00 21.64 11.16
C SER A 9 16.02 22.77 11.06
N PHE A 10 16.01 23.48 9.95
CA PHE A 10 16.99 24.53 9.67
C PHE A 10 16.35 25.91 9.78
N SER A 11 17.15 26.89 10.18
CA SER A 11 16.80 28.32 10.21
C SER A 11 17.82 29.13 9.38
N ASP A 12 17.45 30.34 9.04
CA ASP A 12 18.37 31.26 8.33
C ASP A 12 19.66 31.41 9.12
N GLY A 13 20.80 31.29 8.43
CA GLY A 13 22.12 31.40 9.03
C GLY A 13 22.69 30.09 9.56
N ASP A 14 21.93 28.98 9.56
CA ASP A 14 22.46 27.69 9.96
C ASP A 14 23.48 27.16 8.94
N THR A 15 24.48 26.45 9.45
CA THR A 15 25.40 25.70 8.61
C THR A 15 24.80 24.31 8.31
N ILE A 16 24.58 24.03 7.04
CA ILE A 16 24.07 22.72 6.60
C ILE A 16 25.25 21.89 6.11
N THR A 17 25.60 20.84 6.86
CA THR A 17 26.64 19.90 6.48
C THR A 17 26.12 18.88 5.47
N ALA A 18 27.04 18.23 4.74
CA ALA A 18 26.68 17.16 3.82
C ALA A 18 25.90 16.03 4.53
N ALA A 19 26.29 15.70 5.77
CA ALA A 19 25.60 14.67 6.55
C ALA A 19 24.16 15.05 6.86
N LEU A 20 23.90 16.28 7.29
CA LEU A 20 22.54 16.77 7.58
C LEU A 20 21.65 16.71 6.35
N PHE A 21 22.17 17.17 5.21
CA PHE A 21 21.46 17.20 3.94
C PHE A 21 21.17 15.77 3.44
N ASN A 22 22.18 14.92 3.40
CA ASN A 22 22.04 13.54 2.96
C ASN A 22 21.07 12.73 3.83
N ASN A 23 21.09 12.94 5.15
CA ASN A 23 20.18 12.24 6.05
C ASN A 23 18.72 12.54 5.76
N GLU A 24 18.38 13.80 5.41
CA GLU A 24 17.00 14.14 4.99
C GLU A 24 16.61 13.41 3.71
N PHE A 25 17.47 13.38 2.69
CA PHE A 25 17.20 12.65 1.47
C PHE A 25 17.13 11.13 1.68
N ASN A 26 17.94 10.58 2.57
CA ASN A 26 17.88 9.18 2.90
C ASN A 26 16.51 8.79 3.51
N GLN A 27 15.90 9.66 4.29
CA GLN A 27 14.54 9.44 4.81
C GLN A 27 13.51 9.37 3.66
N LEU A 28 13.63 10.25 2.66
CA LEU A 28 12.76 10.19 1.48
C LEU A 28 12.95 8.88 0.71
N VAL A 29 14.19 8.50 0.45
CA VAL A 29 14.51 7.24 -0.26
C VAL A 29 13.92 6.05 0.50
N ASN A 30 14.10 6.01 1.82
CA ASN A 30 13.57 4.93 2.66
C ASN A 30 12.04 4.89 2.65
N ALA A 31 11.37 6.04 2.66
CA ALA A 31 9.91 6.13 2.63
C ALA A 31 9.30 5.60 1.32
N PHE A 32 10.05 5.63 0.22
CA PHE A 32 9.63 5.10 -1.08
C PHE A 32 10.24 3.74 -1.42
N ASN A 33 10.88 3.08 -0.46
CA ASN A 33 11.45 1.75 -0.68
C ASN A 33 10.35 0.71 -0.93
N ALA A 34 10.54 -0.13 -1.94
CA ALA A 34 9.51 -1.08 -2.39
C ALA A 34 9.17 -2.15 -1.34
N SER A 35 10.11 -2.51 -0.46
CA SER A 35 9.90 -3.58 0.52
C SER A 35 9.61 -3.09 1.94
N SER A 36 10.06 -1.89 2.29
CA SER A 36 9.97 -1.36 3.65
C SER A 36 9.48 0.09 3.70
N GLY A 37 9.02 0.63 2.60
CA GLY A 37 8.53 2.00 2.51
C GLY A 37 7.20 2.24 3.22
N HIS A 38 6.64 3.45 3.04
CA HIS A 38 5.34 3.80 3.62
C HIS A 38 4.19 3.00 2.97
N THR A 39 3.10 2.88 3.70
CA THR A 39 1.85 2.28 3.23
C THR A 39 0.76 3.35 3.10
N HIS A 40 -0.38 2.99 2.52
CA HIS A 40 -1.53 3.87 2.36
C HIS A 40 -2.72 3.39 3.18
N ASP A 41 -2.48 3.06 4.44
CA ASP A 41 -3.52 2.59 5.36
C ASP A 41 -3.90 3.63 6.44
N GLY A 42 -3.13 4.71 6.54
CA GLY A 42 -3.38 5.78 7.52
C GLY A 42 -3.07 5.38 8.97
N SER A 43 -2.36 4.28 9.18
CA SER A 43 -2.11 3.74 10.53
C SER A 43 -1.05 4.51 11.31
N THR A 44 -0.13 5.18 10.63
CA THR A 44 1.00 5.88 11.24
C THR A 44 1.24 7.24 10.59
N ALA A 45 1.60 8.23 11.38
CA ALA A 45 2.00 9.54 10.86
C ALA A 45 3.23 9.38 9.94
N GLY A 46 3.18 9.98 8.77
CA GLY A 46 4.20 9.86 7.72
C GLY A 46 3.90 8.79 6.68
N ASP A 47 2.93 7.93 6.91
CA ASP A 47 2.37 7.06 5.89
C ASP A 47 1.35 7.83 5.03
N GLY A 48 1.03 7.29 3.88
CA GLY A 48 -0.09 7.78 3.08
C GLY A 48 -1.43 7.47 3.76
N GLY A 49 -2.43 8.32 3.56
CA GLY A 49 -3.79 8.03 4.01
C GLY A 49 -4.38 6.82 3.27
N PRO A 50 -5.51 6.26 3.77
CA PRO A 50 -6.18 5.18 3.06
C PRO A 50 -6.57 5.60 1.64
N ILE A 51 -6.44 4.71 0.67
CA ILE A 51 -6.87 4.97 -0.69
C ILE A 51 -8.39 4.80 -0.72
N SER A 52 -9.13 5.90 -0.82
CA SER A 52 -10.59 5.87 -0.84
C SER A 52 -11.17 5.78 -2.25
N ASN A 53 -10.43 6.19 -3.27
CA ASN A 53 -10.87 6.18 -4.66
C ASN A 53 -9.72 5.78 -5.59
N LEU A 54 -10.03 4.91 -6.55
CA LEU A 54 -9.12 4.59 -7.64
C LEU A 54 -9.73 5.09 -8.95
N PHE A 55 -9.15 6.14 -9.51
CA PHE A 55 -9.62 6.77 -10.74
C PHE A 55 -8.96 6.10 -11.95
N SER A 56 -9.38 4.88 -12.24
CA SER A 56 -8.89 4.14 -13.39
C SER A 56 -10.02 3.35 -14.04
N ASN A 57 -10.03 3.30 -15.37
CA ASN A 57 -10.98 2.49 -16.12
C ASN A 57 -10.53 1.01 -16.23
N ALA A 58 -9.31 0.72 -15.82
CA ALA A 58 -8.77 -0.64 -15.82
C ALA A 58 -7.82 -0.83 -14.63
N LEU A 59 -8.04 -1.90 -13.88
CA LEU A 59 -7.17 -2.32 -12.77
C LEU A 59 -6.66 -3.72 -13.07
N VAL A 60 -5.38 -3.94 -12.82
CA VAL A 60 -4.76 -5.25 -12.94
C VAL A 60 -4.36 -5.75 -11.56
N PHE A 61 -4.89 -6.90 -11.17
CA PHE A 61 -4.51 -7.60 -9.94
C PHE A 61 -3.68 -8.83 -10.29
N GLY A 62 -2.65 -9.07 -9.52
CA GLY A 62 -1.76 -10.22 -9.72
C GLY A 62 -0.43 -9.85 -10.37
N THR A 63 0.45 -10.83 -10.46
CA THR A 63 1.84 -10.67 -10.88
C THR A 63 2.19 -11.43 -12.15
N ASN A 64 1.20 -11.89 -12.92
CA ASN A 64 1.38 -12.75 -14.09
C ASN A 64 2.11 -14.05 -13.75
N ALA A 65 1.74 -14.66 -12.64
CA ALA A 65 2.29 -15.93 -12.18
C ALA A 65 1.18 -17.00 -12.14
N ASN A 66 1.55 -18.28 -12.22
CA ASN A 66 0.62 -19.39 -12.04
C ASN A 66 0.26 -19.53 -10.54
N THR A 67 -0.54 -18.60 -10.06
CA THR A 67 -1.04 -18.55 -8.69
C THR A 67 -2.40 -17.87 -8.66
N ASP A 68 -3.27 -18.31 -7.75
CA ASP A 68 -4.56 -17.69 -7.54
C ASP A 68 -4.44 -16.23 -7.12
N VAL A 69 -5.38 -15.40 -7.56
CA VAL A 69 -5.43 -13.97 -7.22
C VAL A 69 -6.68 -13.70 -6.39
N ALA A 70 -6.51 -13.23 -5.16
CA ALA A 70 -7.60 -13.00 -4.23
C ALA A 70 -7.78 -11.52 -3.88
N ILE A 71 -9.04 -11.09 -3.78
CA ILE A 71 -9.44 -9.81 -3.20
C ILE A 71 -10.20 -10.12 -1.91
N THR A 72 -9.69 -9.64 -0.78
CA THR A 72 -10.31 -9.83 0.52
C THR A 72 -11.08 -8.58 0.94
N PHE A 73 -12.34 -8.76 1.30
CA PHE A 73 -13.17 -7.75 1.94
C PHE A 73 -13.05 -7.93 3.45
N ASN A 74 -12.11 -7.21 4.04
CA ASN A 74 -11.69 -7.37 5.42
C ASN A 74 -12.67 -6.67 6.37
N ALA A 75 -13.38 -7.43 7.19
CA ALA A 75 -14.36 -6.93 8.15
C ALA A 75 -14.00 -7.34 9.57
N THR A 76 -14.79 -6.94 10.55
CA THR A 76 -14.48 -7.22 11.97
C THR A 76 -14.74 -8.68 12.35
N THR A 77 -15.78 -9.28 11.82
CA THR A 77 -16.24 -10.62 12.26
C THR A 77 -16.20 -11.64 11.13
N ASN A 78 -16.67 -11.27 9.95
CA ASN A 78 -16.73 -12.17 8.80
C ASN A 78 -16.10 -11.48 7.59
N ASP A 79 -15.05 -12.08 7.08
CA ASP A 79 -14.38 -11.61 5.86
C ASP A 79 -14.98 -12.30 4.65
N GLY A 80 -15.05 -11.59 3.53
CA GLY A 80 -15.40 -12.19 2.24
C GLY A 80 -14.18 -12.20 1.32
N VAL A 81 -14.06 -13.26 0.50
CA VAL A 81 -12.95 -13.36 -0.46
C VAL A 81 -13.50 -13.71 -1.85
N LEU A 82 -13.09 -12.90 -2.83
CA LEU A 82 -13.25 -13.19 -4.25
C LEU A 82 -11.90 -13.63 -4.81
N THR A 83 -11.82 -14.85 -5.32
CA THR A 83 -10.58 -15.42 -5.84
C THR A 83 -10.72 -15.77 -7.31
N TRP A 84 -9.78 -15.34 -8.14
CA TRP A 84 -9.56 -15.94 -9.44
C TRP A 84 -8.73 -17.20 -9.25
N MET A 85 -9.32 -18.35 -9.56
CA MET A 85 -8.67 -19.66 -9.51
C MET A 85 -7.93 -19.88 -10.83
N GLU A 86 -6.61 -19.74 -10.81
CA GLU A 86 -5.82 -19.65 -12.03
C GLU A 86 -5.78 -20.98 -12.79
N ASP A 87 -5.56 -22.08 -12.09
CA ASP A 87 -5.51 -23.41 -12.72
C ASP A 87 -6.88 -23.93 -13.16
N GLU A 88 -7.94 -23.55 -12.44
CA GLU A 88 -9.30 -24.03 -12.68
C GLU A 88 -10.12 -23.12 -13.62
N ASP A 89 -9.63 -21.93 -13.91
CA ASP A 89 -10.21 -20.96 -14.85
C ASP A 89 -11.63 -20.53 -14.47
N TYR A 90 -11.85 -20.18 -13.17
CA TYR A 90 -13.12 -19.62 -12.69
C TYR A 90 -12.95 -18.68 -11.49
N PHE A 91 -14.00 -17.88 -11.21
CA PHE A 91 -14.08 -17.11 -9.98
C PHE A 91 -14.73 -17.93 -8.87
N LYS A 92 -14.13 -17.86 -7.68
CA LYS A 92 -14.64 -18.48 -6.46
C LYS A 92 -14.96 -17.39 -5.43
N PHE A 93 -16.15 -17.50 -4.82
CA PHE A 93 -16.54 -16.71 -3.66
C PHE A 93 -16.40 -17.57 -2.40
N SER A 94 -15.87 -16.99 -1.31
CA SER A 94 -15.75 -17.72 -0.03
C SER A 94 -17.10 -17.96 0.62
N ASP A 95 -18.07 -17.09 0.33
CA ASP A 95 -19.42 -17.10 0.90
C ASP A 95 -20.46 -17.02 -0.20
N ASP A 96 -21.73 -17.08 0.20
CA ASP A 96 -22.84 -17.05 -0.73
C ASP A 96 -22.89 -15.74 -1.51
N LEU A 97 -23.21 -15.82 -2.80
CA LEU A 97 -23.47 -14.67 -3.65
C LEU A 97 -24.98 -14.43 -3.74
N LEU A 98 -25.43 -13.29 -3.23
CA LEU A 98 -26.80 -12.84 -3.39
C LEU A 98 -26.92 -11.98 -4.64
N ILE A 99 -27.76 -12.39 -5.58
CA ILE A 99 -28.12 -11.58 -6.75
C ILE A 99 -29.52 -11.06 -6.53
N ASP A 100 -29.63 -9.76 -6.31
CA ASP A 100 -30.88 -9.05 -6.11
C ASP A 100 -31.42 -8.57 -7.44
N SER A 101 -32.61 -8.99 -7.76
CA SER A 101 -33.23 -8.68 -9.07
C SER A 101 -34.28 -7.56 -8.98
#